data_e2d41b7556b88934105b1da3b8116ae4
#
_entry.id   e2d41b7556b88934105b1da3b8116ae4
#
_cell.length_a   1.000
_cell.length_b   1.000
_cell.length_c   1.000
_cell.angle_alpha   90.00
_cell.angle_beta   90.00
_cell.angle_gamma   90.00
#
_symmetry.space_group_name_H-M   'P 1'
#
loop_
_entity.id
_entity.type
_entity.pdbx_description
1 polymer ?
#
loop_
_entity_poly.entity_id
_entity_poly.type
_entity_poly.pdbx_seq_one_letter_code
_entity_poly.pdbx_strand_id
1 'polypeptide(L)'
;LFSVILLLVRPGILSVLFTLFTMNLADFGTPIVIGGNFKVLATEAYTQVISTANLGRASAISILMVPAAAVAFYFYYQSLKKNESAGGTDRNAMDGEPAYTLTGAVAGAAWTVTGMFFLVMALKYGHIFLSAFSNTASGSLTFTLDYFGKLPRSQWNSFGHSLVYSAVAAAVSAFLGILLSYYTHRRKIAGMRTAEFFALLPYIIPGTFFGLGYVAAFSHPPMYIRGTSAIIILNLVFR
;
A
#
# COMPACT_ATOMS: atom_id res chain seq x y z
N LEU A 1 -35.16 -1.95 3.52
CA LEU A 1 -34.14 -2.94 3.17
C LEU A 1 -32.80 -2.26 2.87
N PHE A 2 -32.77 -1.28 1.94
CA PHE A 2 -31.55 -0.58 1.52
C PHE A 2 -30.85 0.14 2.70
N SER A 3 -31.62 0.77 3.58
CA SER A 3 -31.09 1.46 4.76
C SER A 3 -30.43 0.51 5.78
N VAL A 4 -30.95 -0.71 5.92
CA VAL A 4 -30.40 -1.70 6.85
C VAL A 4 -29.11 -2.30 6.28
N ILE A 5 -29.09 -2.67 4.99
CA ILE A 5 -27.92 -3.19 4.31
C ILE A 5 -26.77 -2.17 4.31
N LEU A 6 -27.08 -0.90 3.99
CA LEU A 6 -26.07 0.17 3.99
C LEU A 6 -25.47 0.40 5.39
N LEU A 7 -26.29 0.30 6.44
CA LEU A 7 -25.82 0.44 7.81
C LEU A 7 -24.86 -0.70 8.19
N LEU A 8 -25.14 -1.93 7.76
CA LEU A 8 -24.33 -3.11 8.04
C LEU A 8 -22.99 -3.09 7.28
N VAL A 9 -23.02 -2.63 6.01
CA VAL A 9 -21.82 -2.60 5.15
C VAL A 9 -20.97 -1.34 5.38
N ARG A 10 -21.55 -0.30 5.98
CA ARG A 10 -20.89 0.99 6.24
C ARG A 10 -19.49 0.88 6.86
N PRO A 11 -19.25 0.05 7.88
CA PRO A 11 -17.92 -0.05 8.47
C PRO A 11 -16.89 -0.67 7.54
N GLY A 12 -17.29 -1.64 6.72
CA GLY A 12 -16.45 -2.22 5.67
C GLY A 12 -16.09 -1.19 4.60
N ILE A 13 -17.06 -0.40 4.15
CA ILE A 13 -16.83 0.69 3.19
C ILE A 13 -15.84 1.71 3.76
N LEU A 14 -16.02 2.14 5.01
CA LEU A 14 -15.10 3.09 5.65
C LEU A 14 -13.68 2.54 5.79
N SER A 15 -13.55 1.24 6.09
CA SER A 15 -12.26 0.57 6.16
C SER A 15 -11.54 0.58 4.80
N VAL A 16 -12.25 0.23 3.73
CA VAL A 16 -11.71 0.26 2.37
C VAL A 16 -11.35 1.68 1.94
N LEU A 17 -12.23 2.65 2.19
CA LEU A 17 -11.97 4.06 1.89
C LEU A 17 -10.73 4.59 2.59
N PHE A 18 -10.56 4.27 3.88
CA PHE A 18 -9.37 4.64 4.62
C PHE A 18 -8.10 4.04 4.01
N THR A 19 -8.12 2.73 3.74
CA THR A 19 -6.98 2.02 3.16
C THR A 19 -6.60 2.62 1.81
N LEU A 20 -7.57 2.80 0.92
CA LEU A 20 -7.33 3.40 -0.40
C LEU A 20 -6.85 4.85 -0.29
N PHE A 21 -7.43 5.65 0.61
CA PHE A 21 -6.99 7.03 0.84
C PHE A 21 -5.53 7.07 1.26
N THR A 22 -5.13 6.26 2.25
CA THR A 22 -3.76 6.23 2.75
C THR A 22 -2.77 5.74 1.70
N MET A 23 -3.13 4.70 0.94
CA MET A 23 -2.30 4.19 -0.16
C MET A 23 -2.11 5.23 -1.26
N ASN A 24 -3.18 5.93 -1.68
CA ASN A 24 -3.10 6.97 -2.71
C ASN A 24 -2.34 8.21 -2.21
N LEU A 25 -2.52 8.59 -0.94
CA LEU A 25 -1.78 9.71 -0.34
C LEU A 25 -0.27 9.44 -0.32
N ALA A 26 0.13 8.19 -0.12
CA ALA A 26 1.52 7.76 -0.08
C ALA A 26 2.10 7.46 -1.47
N ASP A 27 1.27 7.36 -2.50
CA ASP A 27 1.74 7.01 -3.86
C ASP A 27 2.47 8.20 -4.49
N PHE A 28 3.75 8.01 -4.77
CA PHE A 28 4.56 8.95 -5.52
C PHE A 28 4.92 8.38 -6.91
N GLY A 29 4.91 7.07 -7.06
CA GLY A 29 5.38 6.40 -8.26
C GLY A 29 4.48 6.67 -9.47
N THR A 30 3.20 6.45 -9.31
CA THR A 30 2.23 6.71 -10.39
C THR A 30 2.18 8.19 -10.78
N PRO A 31 2.01 9.14 -9.82
CA PRO A 31 1.97 10.56 -10.17
C PRO A 31 3.27 11.11 -10.79
N ILE A 32 4.44 10.58 -10.46
CA ILE A 32 5.69 11.05 -11.07
C ILE A 32 5.80 10.68 -12.55
N VAL A 33 5.18 9.56 -12.94
CA VAL A 33 5.21 9.08 -14.33
C VAL A 33 4.14 9.74 -15.19
N ILE A 34 2.92 9.87 -14.66
CA ILE A 34 1.77 10.33 -15.46
C ILE A 34 1.37 11.79 -15.21
N GLY A 35 1.82 12.38 -14.10
CA GLY A 35 1.35 13.68 -13.65
C GLY A 35 1.84 14.89 -14.47
N GLY A 36 2.93 14.74 -15.23
CA GLY A 36 3.50 15.85 -15.98
C GLY A 36 3.81 17.05 -15.07
N ASN A 37 3.11 18.17 -15.29
CA ASN A 37 3.26 19.38 -14.46
C ASN A 37 2.45 19.36 -13.15
N PHE A 38 1.52 18.42 -12.99
CA PHE A 38 0.74 18.28 -11.76
C PHE A 38 1.52 17.47 -10.73
N LYS A 39 1.81 18.09 -9.61
CA LYS A 39 2.56 17.47 -8.52
C LYS A 39 1.66 17.19 -7.33
N VAL A 40 1.86 16.04 -6.70
CA VAL A 40 1.27 15.71 -5.39
C VAL A 40 2.34 15.81 -4.31
N LEU A 41 1.93 15.94 -3.04
CA LEU A 41 2.89 16.10 -1.93
C LEU A 41 3.94 14.99 -1.88
N ALA A 42 3.54 13.74 -2.17
CA ALA A 42 4.46 12.61 -2.18
C ALA A 42 5.54 12.74 -3.27
N THR A 43 5.18 13.18 -4.48
CA THR A 43 6.15 13.44 -5.57
C THR A 43 7.03 14.63 -5.27
N GLU A 44 6.48 15.68 -4.67
CA GLU A 44 7.27 16.87 -4.29
C GLU A 44 8.30 16.51 -3.22
N ALA A 45 7.92 15.77 -2.17
CA ALA A 45 8.86 15.29 -1.16
C ALA A 45 9.98 14.46 -1.78
N TYR A 46 9.64 13.51 -2.67
CA TYR A 46 10.63 12.70 -3.39
C TYR A 46 11.57 13.55 -4.24
N THR A 47 11.03 14.51 -5.00
CA THR A 47 11.80 15.39 -5.87
C THR A 47 12.77 16.25 -5.07
N GLN A 48 12.39 16.76 -3.89
CA GLN A 48 13.28 17.51 -3.00
C GLN A 48 14.49 16.68 -2.54
N VAL A 49 14.32 15.37 -2.34
CA VAL A 49 15.45 14.49 -1.99
C VAL A 49 16.38 14.27 -3.18
N ILE A 50 15.80 13.92 -4.33
CA ILE A 50 16.59 13.45 -5.50
C ILE A 50 17.20 14.63 -6.25
N SER A 51 16.45 15.71 -6.47
CA SER A 51 16.90 16.84 -7.30
C SER A 51 17.73 17.86 -6.56
N THR A 52 17.36 18.17 -5.29
CA THR A 52 17.99 19.24 -4.52
C THR A 52 18.78 18.76 -3.32
N ALA A 53 18.75 17.44 -3.03
CA ALA A 53 19.34 16.83 -1.83
C ALA A 53 18.92 17.54 -0.51
N ASN A 54 17.78 18.24 -0.52
CA ASN A 54 17.29 19.01 0.62
C ASN A 54 16.37 18.15 1.51
N LEU A 55 16.99 17.44 2.44
CA LEU A 55 16.29 16.56 3.35
C LEU A 55 15.31 17.33 4.26
N GLY A 56 15.66 18.54 4.69
CA GLY A 56 14.81 19.37 5.55
C GLY A 56 13.48 19.75 4.87
N ARG A 57 13.53 20.21 3.62
CA ARG A 57 12.30 20.53 2.85
C ARG A 57 11.47 19.28 2.58
N ALA A 58 12.11 18.19 2.20
CA ALA A 58 11.41 16.93 1.97
C ALA A 58 10.70 16.42 3.22
N SER A 59 11.36 16.51 4.38
CA SER A 59 10.78 16.15 5.68
C SER A 59 9.60 17.05 6.04
N ALA A 60 9.71 18.37 5.85
CA ALA A 60 8.62 19.30 6.09
C ALA A 60 7.39 19.00 5.22
N ILE A 61 7.57 18.73 3.93
CA ILE A 61 6.49 18.32 3.02
C ILE A 61 5.85 17.00 3.48
N SER A 62 6.66 16.03 3.87
CA SER A 62 6.17 14.73 4.34
C SER A 62 5.38 14.84 5.64
N ILE A 63 5.77 15.75 6.56
CA ILE A 63 5.01 16.02 7.79
C ILE A 63 3.62 16.55 7.48
N LEU A 64 3.42 17.33 6.42
CA LEU A 64 2.09 17.82 6.02
C LEU A 64 1.12 16.69 5.64
N MET A 65 1.63 15.52 5.27
CA MET A 65 0.79 14.35 4.94
C MET A 65 0.28 13.63 6.20
N VAL A 66 1.01 13.74 7.32
CA VAL A 66 0.68 13.02 8.57
C VAL A 66 -0.68 13.42 9.16
N PRO A 67 -1.05 14.71 9.27
CA PRO A 67 -2.37 15.08 9.78
C PRO A 67 -3.53 14.50 8.94
N ALA A 68 -3.39 14.53 7.62
CA ALA A 68 -4.41 13.97 6.72
C ALA A 68 -4.56 12.44 6.92
N ALA A 69 -3.43 11.74 7.04
CA ALA A 69 -3.41 10.32 7.33
C ALA A 69 -3.96 10.00 8.74
N ALA A 70 -3.61 10.81 9.74
CA ALA A 70 -4.09 10.64 11.12
C ALA A 70 -5.61 10.83 11.24
N VAL A 71 -6.18 11.82 10.55
CA VAL A 71 -7.64 12.03 10.50
C VAL A 71 -8.33 10.83 9.85
N ALA A 72 -7.82 10.35 8.73
CA ALA A 72 -8.36 9.16 8.08
C ALA A 72 -8.27 7.92 8.97
N PHE A 73 -7.14 7.73 9.66
CA PHE A 73 -6.95 6.64 10.62
C PHE A 73 -7.91 6.72 11.81
N TYR A 74 -8.18 7.90 12.32
CA TYR A 74 -9.13 8.09 13.39
C TYR A 74 -10.52 7.57 13.01
N PHE A 75 -11.01 7.90 11.82
CA PHE A 75 -12.29 7.40 11.31
C PHE A 75 -12.27 5.88 11.08
N TYR A 76 -11.16 5.35 10.57
CA TYR A 76 -10.96 3.92 10.41
C TYR A 76 -11.01 3.19 11.75
N TYR A 77 -10.27 3.67 12.75
CA TYR A 77 -10.22 3.07 14.09
C TYR A 77 -11.58 3.09 14.78
N GLN A 78 -12.31 4.20 14.68
CA GLN A 78 -13.69 4.25 15.17
C GLN A 78 -14.61 3.24 14.47
N SER A 79 -14.42 3.04 13.18
CA SER A 79 -15.19 2.07 12.40
C SER A 79 -14.92 0.65 12.84
N LEU A 80 -13.66 0.29 13.07
CA LEU A 80 -13.26 -1.04 13.60
C LEU A 80 -13.89 -1.31 14.98
N LYS A 81 -13.77 -0.36 15.89
CA LYS A 81 -14.29 -0.51 17.26
C LYS A 81 -15.80 -0.73 17.29
N LYS A 82 -16.55 -0.09 16.40
CA LYS A 82 -17.99 -0.33 16.26
C LYS A 82 -18.30 -1.72 15.71
N ASN A 83 -17.45 -2.27 14.85
CA ASN A 83 -17.61 -3.61 14.29
C ASN A 83 -17.34 -4.71 15.31
N GLU A 84 -16.32 -4.58 16.17
CA GLU A 84 -16.06 -5.53 17.24
C GLU A 84 -17.25 -5.60 18.22
N SER A 85 -17.92 -4.47 18.46
CA SER A 85 -19.10 -4.41 19.31
C SER A 85 -20.37 -4.99 18.64
N ALA A 86 -20.43 -4.99 17.31
CA ALA A 86 -21.55 -5.52 16.53
C ALA A 86 -21.34 -6.98 16.07
N GLY A 87 -20.09 -7.43 16.01
CA GLY A 87 -19.70 -8.75 15.48
C GLY A 87 -19.80 -9.92 16.48
N GLY A 88 -20.43 -9.69 17.63
CA GLY A 88 -20.79 -10.76 18.57
C GLY A 88 -22.03 -11.57 18.16
N THR A 89 -22.63 -11.27 17.02
CA THR A 89 -23.84 -11.93 16.57
C THR A 89 -23.53 -12.91 15.44
N ASP A 90 -23.57 -14.18 15.81
CA ASP A 90 -23.76 -15.38 14.99
C ASP A 90 -23.18 -15.40 13.57
N ARG A 91 -21.93 -15.87 13.46
CA ARG A 91 -21.41 -16.42 12.20
C ARG A 91 -22.27 -17.61 11.68
N ASN A 92 -23.01 -18.27 12.54
CA ASN A 92 -23.86 -19.40 12.19
C ASN A 92 -25.22 -18.99 11.61
N ALA A 93 -25.60 -17.71 11.66
CA ALA A 93 -26.84 -17.23 11.05
C ALA A 93 -26.76 -16.99 9.54
N MET A 94 -25.55 -16.99 8.95
CA MET A 94 -25.38 -16.71 7.52
C MET A 94 -25.45 -17.98 6.63
N ASP A 95 -25.42 -19.17 7.21
CA ASP A 95 -25.40 -20.41 6.43
C ASP A 95 -26.78 -20.85 5.88
N GLY A 96 -27.84 -20.07 6.09
CA GLY A 96 -29.19 -20.44 5.70
C GLY A 96 -29.97 -19.40 4.88
N GLU A 97 -29.43 -18.21 4.62
CA GLU A 97 -30.14 -17.22 3.80
C GLU A 97 -29.91 -17.45 2.29
N PRO A 98 -30.98 -17.46 1.49
CA PRO A 98 -30.82 -17.58 0.03
C PRO A 98 -29.99 -16.44 -0.51
N ALA A 99 -28.97 -16.77 -1.31
CA ALA A 99 -28.12 -15.79 -1.97
C ALA A 99 -28.99 -14.78 -2.74
N TYR A 100 -28.95 -13.50 -2.34
CA TYR A 100 -29.67 -12.45 -3.05
C TYR A 100 -29.15 -12.34 -4.48
N THR A 101 -29.95 -12.76 -5.45
CA THR A 101 -29.67 -12.54 -6.86
C THR A 101 -30.04 -11.09 -7.22
N LEU A 102 -29.05 -10.31 -7.57
CA LEU A 102 -29.29 -8.98 -8.14
C LEU A 102 -30.03 -9.15 -9.48
N THR A 103 -31.20 -8.54 -9.59
CA THR A 103 -32.03 -8.58 -10.81
C THR A 103 -32.38 -7.19 -11.30
N GLY A 104 -32.73 -7.05 -12.57
CA GLY A 104 -33.19 -5.80 -13.16
C GLY A 104 -32.09 -4.76 -13.37
N ALA A 105 -32.46 -3.48 -13.34
CA ALA A 105 -31.59 -2.35 -13.63
C ALA A 105 -30.38 -2.25 -12.68
N VAL A 106 -30.52 -2.66 -11.42
CA VAL A 106 -29.44 -2.62 -10.44
C VAL A 106 -28.34 -3.65 -10.78
N ALA A 107 -28.74 -4.85 -11.21
CA ALA A 107 -27.80 -5.85 -11.70
C ALA A 107 -27.06 -5.36 -12.95
N GLY A 108 -27.81 -4.76 -13.90
CA GLY A 108 -27.22 -4.18 -15.10
C GLY A 108 -26.20 -3.09 -14.79
N ALA A 109 -26.53 -2.17 -13.89
CA ALA A 109 -25.59 -1.12 -13.45
C ALA A 109 -24.33 -1.71 -12.77
N ALA A 110 -24.51 -2.68 -11.87
CA ALA A 110 -23.39 -3.34 -11.19
C ALA A 110 -22.46 -4.06 -12.19
N TRP A 111 -23.01 -4.80 -13.14
CA TRP A 111 -22.23 -5.45 -14.19
C TRP A 111 -21.53 -4.47 -15.11
N THR A 112 -22.17 -3.33 -15.45
CA THR A 112 -21.55 -2.29 -16.27
C THR A 112 -20.36 -1.65 -15.55
N VAL A 113 -20.50 -1.26 -14.29
CA VAL A 113 -19.41 -0.67 -13.51
C VAL A 113 -18.26 -1.67 -13.35
N THR A 114 -18.60 -2.92 -13.00
CA THR A 114 -17.59 -3.98 -12.84
C THR A 114 -16.90 -4.28 -14.17
N GLY A 115 -17.65 -4.39 -15.26
CA GLY A 115 -17.12 -4.63 -16.60
C GLY A 115 -16.21 -3.51 -17.07
N MET A 116 -16.59 -2.24 -16.83
CA MET A 116 -15.76 -1.08 -17.15
C MET A 116 -14.45 -1.07 -16.34
N PHE A 117 -14.53 -1.42 -15.06
CA PHE A 117 -13.33 -1.55 -14.21
C PHE A 117 -12.38 -2.62 -14.77
N PHE A 118 -12.89 -3.82 -15.07
CA PHE A 118 -12.06 -4.88 -15.64
C PHE A 118 -11.52 -4.52 -17.02
N LEU A 119 -12.28 -3.82 -17.85
CA LEU A 119 -11.82 -3.34 -19.15
C LEU A 119 -10.63 -2.39 -19.01
N VAL A 120 -10.74 -1.39 -18.13
CA VAL A 120 -9.64 -0.43 -17.87
C VAL A 120 -8.40 -1.17 -17.34
N MET A 121 -8.58 -2.14 -16.45
CA MET A 121 -7.47 -2.95 -15.93
C MET A 121 -6.84 -3.81 -17.02
N ALA A 122 -7.66 -4.46 -17.85
CA ALA A 122 -7.19 -5.27 -18.96
C ALA A 122 -6.42 -4.44 -19.99
N LEU A 123 -6.91 -3.25 -20.33
CA LEU A 123 -6.21 -2.32 -21.23
C LEU A 123 -4.87 -1.88 -20.66
N LYS A 124 -4.83 -1.49 -19.37
CA LYS A 124 -3.61 -1.06 -18.67
C LYS A 124 -2.55 -2.15 -18.66
N TYR A 125 -2.90 -3.33 -18.11
CA TYR A 125 -1.95 -4.43 -18.00
C TYR A 125 -1.63 -5.05 -19.37
N GLY A 126 -2.62 -5.17 -20.25
CA GLY A 126 -2.43 -5.66 -21.61
C GLY A 126 -1.46 -4.78 -22.39
N HIS A 127 -1.56 -3.44 -22.27
CA HIS A 127 -0.64 -2.52 -22.94
C HIS A 127 0.79 -2.64 -22.38
N ILE A 128 0.96 -2.79 -21.07
CA ILE A 128 2.29 -3.03 -20.47
C ILE A 128 2.90 -4.33 -21.02
N PHE A 129 2.10 -5.40 -21.07
CA PHE A 129 2.53 -6.68 -21.62
C PHE A 129 2.90 -6.56 -23.09
N LEU A 130 2.03 -5.96 -23.90
CA LEU A 130 2.29 -5.72 -25.31
C LEU A 130 3.56 -4.90 -25.53
N SER A 131 3.75 -3.83 -24.77
CA SER A 131 4.94 -2.97 -24.86
C SER A 131 6.23 -3.70 -24.50
N ALA A 132 6.18 -4.65 -23.56
CA ALA A 132 7.36 -5.44 -23.18
C ALA A 132 7.80 -6.43 -24.26
N PHE A 133 6.85 -6.91 -25.07
CA PHE A 133 7.07 -7.94 -26.09
C PHE A 133 6.91 -7.44 -27.52
N SER A 134 6.72 -6.14 -27.74
CA SER A 134 6.56 -5.57 -29.08
C SER A 134 7.46 -4.37 -29.30
N ASN A 135 8.03 -4.30 -30.50
CA ASN A 135 8.77 -3.13 -30.95
C ASN A 135 7.85 -2.26 -31.83
N THR A 136 7.60 -1.02 -31.36
CA THR A 136 6.77 -0.03 -32.07
C THR A 136 7.61 0.98 -32.85
N ALA A 137 8.95 0.93 -32.77
CA ALA A 137 9.83 1.92 -33.38
C ALA A 137 9.79 1.94 -34.92
N SER A 138 9.31 0.86 -35.55
CA SER A 138 9.19 0.74 -37.01
C SER A 138 7.77 1.01 -37.54
N GLY A 139 6.84 1.49 -36.68
CA GLY A 139 5.45 1.73 -37.09
C GLY A 139 4.60 0.46 -37.25
N SER A 140 5.17 -0.71 -37.09
CA SER A 140 4.48 -2.00 -37.08
C SER A 140 4.73 -2.72 -35.76
N LEU A 141 3.69 -3.38 -35.23
CA LEU A 141 3.80 -4.21 -34.05
C LEU A 141 4.53 -5.50 -34.42
N THR A 142 5.82 -5.59 -34.13
CA THR A 142 6.60 -6.82 -34.30
C THR A 142 6.92 -7.40 -32.92
N PHE A 143 6.64 -8.70 -32.76
CA PHE A 143 7.00 -9.40 -31.54
C PHE A 143 8.52 -9.47 -31.37
N THR A 144 9.01 -9.12 -30.21
CA THR A 144 10.45 -9.15 -29.90
C THR A 144 10.70 -9.48 -28.43
N LEU A 145 11.80 -10.17 -28.17
CA LEU A 145 12.35 -10.40 -26.83
C LEU A 145 13.62 -9.56 -26.58
N ASP A 146 13.96 -8.68 -27.54
CA ASP A 146 15.18 -7.89 -27.51
C ASP A 146 15.34 -7.05 -26.24
N TYR A 147 14.23 -6.54 -25.71
CA TYR A 147 14.28 -5.76 -24.48
C TYR A 147 14.79 -6.57 -23.30
N PHE A 148 14.39 -7.85 -23.19
CA PHE A 148 14.89 -8.74 -22.14
C PHE A 148 16.33 -9.15 -22.37
N GLY A 149 16.73 -9.39 -23.62
CA GLY A 149 18.12 -9.72 -23.97
C GLY A 149 19.10 -8.57 -23.77
N LYS A 150 18.61 -7.32 -23.89
CA LYS A 150 19.42 -6.10 -23.70
C LYS A 150 19.47 -5.63 -22.26
N LEU A 151 18.79 -6.31 -21.30
CA LEU A 151 18.85 -5.96 -19.88
C LEU A 151 20.28 -6.15 -19.33
N PRO A 152 20.91 -5.11 -18.78
CA PRO A 152 22.22 -5.22 -18.18
C PRO A 152 22.21 -6.19 -17.01
N ARG A 153 23.32 -6.84 -16.75
CA ARG A 153 23.48 -7.81 -15.64
C ARG A 153 23.15 -7.19 -14.28
N SER A 154 23.36 -5.88 -14.13
CA SER A 154 22.99 -5.14 -12.91
C SER A 154 21.47 -5.18 -12.61
N GLN A 155 20.63 -5.19 -13.65
CA GLN A 155 19.16 -5.25 -13.45
C GLN A 155 18.71 -6.65 -13.02
N TRP A 156 19.35 -7.71 -13.55
CA TRP A 156 19.12 -9.09 -13.08
C TRP A 156 19.55 -9.27 -11.63
N ASN A 157 20.69 -8.69 -11.24
CA ASN A 157 21.13 -8.69 -9.85
C ASN A 157 20.14 -7.92 -8.96
N SER A 158 19.63 -6.77 -9.40
CA SER A 158 18.62 -6.01 -8.66
C SER A 158 17.32 -6.80 -8.48
N PHE A 159 16.91 -7.55 -9.50
CA PHE A 159 15.76 -8.45 -9.39
C PHE A 159 16.00 -9.54 -8.33
N GLY A 160 17.16 -10.19 -8.36
CA GLY A 160 17.55 -11.18 -7.35
C GLY A 160 17.57 -10.59 -5.93
N HIS A 161 18.16 -9.40 -5.75
CA HIS A 161 18.16 -8.68 -4.47
C HIS A 161 16.75 -8.38 -3.99
N SER A 162 15.86 -7.93 -4.88
CA SER A 162 14.46 -7.64 -4.52
C SER A 162 13.74 -8.88 -4.01
N LEU A 163 13.93 -10.03 -4.66
CA LEU A 163 13.33 -11.30 -4.20
C LEU A 163 13.88 -11.72 -2.83
N VAL A 164 15.20 -11.71 -2.66
CA VAL A 164 15.84 -12.12 -1.41
C VAL A 164 15.43 -11.20 -0.26
N TYR A 165 15.52 -9.88 -0.45
CA TYR A 165 15.16 -8.91 0.60
C TYR A 165 13.69 -9.00 0.99
N SER A 166 12.81 -9.16 0.02
CA SER A 166 11.37 -9.33 0.28
C SER A 166 11.08 -10.64 1.01
N ALA A 167 11.74 -11.74 0.64
CA ALA A 167 11.56 -13.03 1.30
C ALA A 167 12.05 -12.99 2.76
N VAL A 168 13.23 -12.42 2.99
CA VAL A 168 13.78 -12.24 4.35
C VAL A 168 12.90 -11.34 5.19
N ALA A 169 12.50 -10.18 4.64
CA ALA A 169 11.63 -9.25 5.34
C ALA A 169 10.28 -9.89 5.68
N ALA A 170 9.66 -10.62 4.73
CA ALA A 170 8.39 -11.30 4.96
C ALA A 170 8.49 -12.35 6.08
N ALA A 171 9.56 -13.15 6.10
CA ALA A 171 9.77 -14.15 7.15
C ALA A 171 9.93 -13.50 8.54
N VAL A 172 10.75 -12.44 8.63
CA VAL A 172 10.97 -11.70 9.87
C VAL A 172 9.70 -11.00 10.33
N SER A 173 8.99 -10.30 9.43
CA SER A 173 7.73 -9.61 9.76
C SER A 173 6.66 -10.58 10.21
N ALA A 174 6.52 -11.73 9.55
CA ALA A 174 5.57 -12.77 9.95
C ALA A 174 5.87 -13.30 11.36
N PHE A 175 7.13 -13.56 11.65
CA PHE A 175 7.56 -14.01 12.98
C PHE A 175 7.26 -12.96 14.06
N LEU A 176 7.64 -11.69 13.82
CA LEU A 176 7.36 -10.58 14.74
C LEU A 176 5.87 -10.36 14.93
N GLY A 177 5.08 -10.43 13.86
CA GLY A 177 3.62 -10.30 13.91
C GLY A 177 2.95 -11.39 14.75
N ILE A 178 3.41 -12.65 14.60
CA ILE A 178 2.94 -13.77 15.42
C ILE A 178 3.28 -13.54 16.89
N LEU A 179 4.51 -13.14 17.19
CA LEU A 179 4.93 -12.85 18.58
C LEU A 179 4.10 -11.71 19.18
N LEU A 180 3.95 -10.61 18.45
CA LEU A 180 3.18 -9.45 18.91
C LEU A 180 1.74 -9.86 19.19
N SER A 181 1.08 -10.54 18.26
CA SER A 181 -0.29 -11.02 18.42
C SER A 181 -0.42 -11.98 19.59
N TYR A 182 0.51 -12.91 19.76
CA TYR A 182 0.51 -13.86 20.87
C TYR A 182 0.62 -13.15 22.24
N TYR A 183 1.55 -12.22 22.37
CA TYR A 183 1.75 -11.52 23.64
C TYR A 183 0.64 -10.51 23.94
N THR A 184 0.04 -9.89 22.92
CA THR A 184 -1.08 -8.95 23.09
C THR A 184 -2.37 -9.67 23.45
N HIS A 185 -2.75 -10.72 22.70
CA HIS A 185 -4.07 -11.32 22.80
C HIS A 185 -4.11 -12.55 23.71
N ARG A 186 -3.09 -13.39 23.65
CA ARG A 186 -3.06 -14.64 24.45
C ARG A 186 -2.48 -14.44 25.84
N ARG A 187 -1.34 -13.76 25.96
CA ARG A 187 -0.67 -13.52 27.25
C ARG A 187 -1.11 -12.24 27.93
N LYS A 188 -1.69 -11.30 27.21
CA LYS A 188 -2.22 -10.01 27.72
C LYS A 188 -1.21 -9.24 28.55
N ILE A 189 0.06 -9.19 28.10
CA ILE A 189 1.13 -8.50 28.82
C ILE A 189 0.87 -7.00 28.81
N ALA A 190 1.02 -6.35 29.95
CA ALA A 190 0.87 -4.91 30.08
C ALA A 190 1.85 -4.17 29.14
N GLY A 191 1.36 -3.16 28.43
CA GLY A 191 2.14 -2.40 27.44
C GLY A 191 2.16 -2.97 26.02
N MET A 192 1.76 -4.23 25.78
CA MET A 192 1.73 -4.81 24.44
C MET A 192 0.71 -4.14 23.51
N ARG A 193 -0.38 -3.57 24.05
CA ARG A 193 -1.32 -2.75 23.26
C ARG A 193 -0.66 -1.49 22.70
N THR A 194 0.27 -0.92 23.42
CA THR A 194 1.06 0.23 22.94
C THR A 194 2.01 -0.21 21.81
N ALA A 195 2.65 -1.37 21.94
CA ALA A 195 3.49 -1.94 20.87
C ALA A 195 2.67 -2.24 19.61
N GLU A 196 1.45 -2.77 19.75
CA GLU A 196 0.52 -2.98 18.65
C GLU A 196 0.14 -1.67 17.95
N PHE A 197 -0.13 -0.62 18.72
CA PHE A 197 -0.36 0.72 18.16
C PHE A 197 0.83 1.22 17.35
N PHE A 198 2.06 1.09 17.86
CA PHE A 198 3.27 1.45 17.11
C PHE A 198 3.48 0.59 15.86
N ALA A 199 3.14 -0.69 15.92
CA ALA A 199 3.20 -1.57 14.75
C ALA A 199 2.19 -1.20 13.65
N LEU A 200 1.10 -0.50 13.98
CA LEU A 200 0.12 0.01 13.02
C LEU A 200 0.53 1.37 12.41
N LEU A 201 1.48 2.11 13.01
CA LEU A 201 1.91 3.42 12.50
C LEU A 201 2.41 3.37 11.04
N PRO A 202 3.14 2.36 10.58
CA PRO A 202 3.54 2.25 9.19
C PRO A 202 2.38 2.21 8.20
N TYR A 203 1.21 1.78 8.64
CA TYR A 203 -0.01 1.77 7.83
C TYR A 203 -0.61 3.18 7.63
N ILE A 204 -0.31 4.09 8.58
CA ILE A 204 -0.83 5.45 8.60
C ILE A 204 0.12 6.41 7.89
N ILE A 205 1.42 6.18 8.09
CA ILE A 205 2.47 7.10 7.67
C ILE A 205 2.89 6.79 6.23
N PRO A 206 2.95 7.79 5.34
CA PRO A 206 3.40 7.59 3.96
C PRO A 206 4.82 7.01 3.87
N GLY A 207 5.05 6.10 2.91
CA GLY A 207 6.34 5.42 2.74
C GLY A 207 7.53 6.36 2.49
N THR A 208 7.29 7.50 1.85
CA THR A 208 8.29 8.55 1.66
C THR A 208 8.79 9.13 2.99
N PHE A 209 7.90 9.30 3.97
CA PHE A 209 8.24 9.78 5.31
C PHE A 209 9.15 8.77 6.04
N PHE A 210 8.82 7.46 5.94
CA PHE A 210 9.69 6.42 6.49
C PHE A 210 11.07 6.43 5.86
N GLY A 211 11.15 6.47 4.53
CA GLY A 211 12.43 6.53 3.82
C GLY A 211 13.29 7.70 4.27
N LEU A 212 12.69 8.89 4.42
CA LEU A 212 13.38 10.08 4.93
C LEU A 212 13.82 9.91 6.38
N GLY A 213 12.98 9.33 7.24
CA GLY A 213 13.29 9.01 8.62
C GLY A 213 14.50 8.08 8.74
N TYR A 214 14.55 7.03 7.90
CA TYR A 214 15.69 6.13 7.83
C TYR A 214 16.96 6.83 7.36
N VAL A 215 16.87 7.69 6.34
CA VAL A 215 18.03 8.49 5.90
C VAL A 215 18.51 9.42 7.01
N ALA A 216 17.59 10.10 7.70
CA ALA A 216 17.96 11.01 8.78
C ALA A 216 18.59 10.27 9.97
N ALA A 217 18.00 9.14 10.39
CA ALA A 217 18.43 8.38 11.56
C ALA A 217 19.74 7.60 11.35
N PHE A 218 19.94 7.05 10.13
CA PHE A 218 21.01 6.09 9.84
C PHE A 218 22.09 6.63 8.90
N SER A 219 22.18 7.94 8.71
CA SER A 219 23.27 8.58 7.95
C SER A 219 24.46 9.00 8.80
N HIS A 220 24.36 8.94 10.13
CA HIS A 220 25.37 9.39 11.07
C HIS A 220 25.68 8.34 12.14
N PRO A 221 26.88 8.38 12.77
CA PRO A 221 27.18 7.53 13.91
C PRO A 221 26.12 7.69 15.03
N PRO A 222 25.84 6.64 15.84
CA PRO A 222 26.57 5.38 15.94
C PRO A 222 26.16 4.28 14.94
N MET A 223 25.04 4.44 14.20
CA MET A 223 24.50 3.40 13.33
C MET A 223 24.50 3.85 11.86
N TYR A 224 25.69 3.89 11.25
CA TYR A 224 25.82 4.20 9.82
C TYR A 224 25.54 2.97 8.97
N ILE A 225 24.27 2.75 8.61
CA ILE A 225 23.84 1.64 7.74
C ILE A 225 23.22 2.10 6.40
N ARG A 226 23.27 3.40 6.13
CA ARG A 226 22.82 3.96 4.86
C ARG A 226 23.58 3.35 3.69
N GLY A 227 22.87 2.98 2.61
CA GLY A 227 23.48 2.38 1.42
C GLY A 227 23.75 0.88 1.54
N THR A 228 23.33 0.22 2.61
CA THR A 228 23.47 -1.22 2.80
C THR A 228 22.16 -1.96 2.55
N SER A 229 22.25 -3.27 2.29
CA SER A 229 21.07 -4.15 2.22
C SER A 229 20.28 -4.19 3.52
N ALA A 230 20.98 -4.01 4.66
CA ALA A 230 20.36 -4.05 5.98
C ALA A 230 19.28 -2.96 6.17
N ILE A 231 19.53 -1.73 5.71
CA ILE A 231 18.54 -0.65 5.85
C ILE A 231 17.29 -0.90 5.01
N ILE A 232 17.46 -1.55 3.84
CA ILE A 232 16.34 -1.91 2.95
C ILE A 232 15.48 -2.98 3.62
N ILE A 233 16.11 -4.05 4.13
CA ILE A 233 15.42 -5.13 4.83
C ILE A 233 14.72 -4.57 6.08
N LEU A 234 15.41 -3.75 6.86
CA LEU A 234 14.85 -3.11 8.06
C LEU A 234 13.59 -2.30 7.72
N ASN A 235 13.67 -1.48 6.67
CA ASN A 235 12.51 -0.71 6.21
C ASN A 235 11.35 -1.62 5.76
N LEU A 236 11.63 -2.72 5.06
CA LEU A 236 10.61 -3.67 4.63
C LEU A 236 9.97 -4.43 5.79
N VAL A 237 10.74 -4.73 6.84
CA VAL A 237 10.24 -5.43 8.04
C VAL A 237 9.29 -4.55 8.86
N PHE A 238 9.61 -3.27 8.99
CA PHE A 238 8.85 -2.35 9.84
C PHE A 238 7.85 -1.47 9.07
N ARG A 239 7.64 -1.72 7.82
CA ARG A 239 6.64 -1.07 6.98
C ARG A 239 5.47 -2.00 6.68
#